data_79d181178c8162f56ade5e22d07797c5
#
_entry.id   79d181178c8162f56ade5e22d07797c5
#
_cell.length_a   1.000
_cell.length_b   1.000
_cell.length_c   1.000
_cell.angle_alpha   90.00
_cell.angle_beta   90.00
_cell.angle_gamma   90.00
#
_symmetry.space_group_name_H-M   'P 1'
#
loop_
_entity.id
_entity.type
_entity.pdbx_description
1 polymer ?
#
loop_
_entity_poly.entity_id
_entity_poly.type
_entity_poly.pdbx_seq_one_letter_code
_entity_poly.pdbx_strand_id
1 'polypeptide(L)'
;VASRRLESIRLTGFIPHEEQGAVRAACGLAVAPSLWEETFGMVVLESWLHGTPVIVTPRGGLPELISHGRNGWIAREPSADALAETLRTALEEEERWPSMGAHGQQLLSSTYSPAAWLQSMGSLLEELRLFRQSPNITAS
;
A
#
# COMPACT_ATOMS: atom_id res chain seq x y z
N VAL A 1 10.46 -5.40 -31.46
CA VAL A 1 9.47 -4.83 -30.53
C VAL A 1 9.12 -3.47 -31.07
N ALA A 2 7.92 -3.32 -31.65
CA ALA A 2 7.47 -2.07 -32.25
C ALA A 2 7.45 -0.98 -31.16
N SER A 3 8.20 0.10 -31.39
CA SER A 3 8.10 1.34 -30.63
C SER A 3 6.67 1.89 -30.78
N ARG A 4 5.74 1.40 -29.98
CA ARG A 4 4.47 2.09 -29.79
C ARG A 4 4.81 3.45 -29.20
N ARG A 5 4.35 4.51 -29.84
CA ARG A 5 4.46 5.87 -29.34
C ARG A 5 3.85 5.92 -27.95
N LEU A 6 4.69 6.12 -26.95
CA LEU A 6 4.30 6.27 -25.55
C LEU A 6 3.91 7.75 -25.28
N GLU A 7 3.13 8.36 -26.18
CA GLU A 7 2.72 9.77 -26.07
C GLU A 7 1.89 10.05 -24.82
N SER A 8 1.29 9.01 -24.24
CA SER A 8 0.52 9.08 -22.99
C SER A 8 1.35 8.83 -21.71
N ILE A 9 2.64 8.48 -21.85
CA ILE A 9 3.52 8.25 -20.69
C ILE A 9 4.45 9.45 -20.53
N ARG A 10 4.44 10.01 -19.31
CA ARG A 10 5.33 11.08 -18.91
C ARG A 10 6.30 10.61 -17.85
N LEU A 11 7.58 10.70 -18.11
CA LEU A 11 8.64 10.49 -17.13
C LEU A 11 8.93 11.82 -16.44
N THR A 12 8.65 11.89 -15.15
CA THR A 12 8.80 13.14 -14.37
C THR A 12 10.19 13.26 -13.73
N GLY A 13 10.96 12.16 -13.66
CA GLY A 13 12.18 12.14 -12.88
C GLY A 13 11.91 12.26 -11.37
N PHE A 14 12.86 12.84 -10.64
CA PHE A 14 12.72 13.09 -9.22
C PHE A 14 11.67 14.20 -8.98
N ILE A 15 10.71 13.91 -8.08
CA ILE A 15 9.70 14.87 -7.62
C ILE A 15 10.06 15.23 -6.17
N PRO A 16 10.28 16.53 -5.86
CA PRO A 16 10.53 16.98 -4.48
C PRO A 16 9.41 16.54 -3.53
N HIS A 17 9.76 16.28 -2.28
CA HIS A 17 8.81 15.75 -1.29
C HIS A 17 7.57 16.63 -1.12
N GLU A 18 7.76 17.94 -1.13
CA GLU A 18 6.69 18.95 -1.03
C GLU A 18 5.70 18.93 -2.21
N GLU A 19 6.12 18.43 -3.38
CA GLU A 19 5.28 18.34 -4.57
C GLU A 19 4.60 16.96 -4.72
N GLN A 20 5.12 15.93 -4.08
CA GLN A 20 4.61 14.55 -4.22
C GLN A 20 3.14 14.42 -3.83
N GLY A 21 2.71 15.14 -2.80
CA GLY A 21 1.32 15.14 -2.36
C GLY A 21 0.35 15.63 -3.44
N ALA A 22 0.69 16.73 -4.11
CA ALA A 22 -0.12 17.28 -5.20
C ALA A 22 -0.19 16.33 -6.41
N VAL A 23 0.94 15.68 -6.73
CA VAL A 23 0.99 14.69 -7.82
C VAL A 23 0.11 13.49 -7.50
N ARG A 24 0.20 12.93 -6.29
CA ARG A 24 -0.63 11.78 -5.87
C ARG A 24 -2.12 12.14 -5.86
N ALA A 25 -2.47 13.32 -5.34
CA ALA A 25 -3.86 13.78 -5.30
C ALA A 25 -4.47 13.97 -6.70
N ALA A 26 -3.63 14.22 -7.72
CA ALA A 26 -4.07 14.34 -9.10
C ALA A 26 -4.19 12.97 -9.82
N CYS A 27 -3.73 11.88 -9.20
CA CYS A 27 -3.79 10.53 -9.77
C CYS A 27 -5.05 9.80 -9.28
N GLY A 28 -5.81 9.21 -10.20
CA GLY A 28 -6.96 8.37 -9.85
C GLY A 28 -6.58 6.97 -9.37
N LEU A 29 -5.41 6.47 -9.81
CA LEU A 29 -4.90 5.13 -9.51
C LEU A 29 -3.38 5.18 -9.38
N ALA A 30 -2.83 4.49 -8.41
CA ALA A 30 -1.38 4.32 -8.22
C ALA A 30 -0.96 2.87 -8.53
N VAL A 31 0.30 2.67 -8.89
CA VAL A 31 0.88 1.35 -9.17
C VAL A 31 2.22 1.23 -8.46
N ALA A 32 2.40 0.17 -7.66
CA ALA A 32 3.65 -0.17 -6.99
C ALA A 32 4.17 -1.53 -7.54
N PRO A 33 4.91 -1.53 -8.66
CA PRO A 33 5.31 -2.74 -9.39
C PRO A 33 6.63 -3.30 -8.89
N SER A 34 6.80 -3.48 -7.59
CA SER A 34 8.05 -3.95 -7.00
C SER A 34 8.40 -5.37 -7.47
N LEU A 35 9.66 -5.57 -7.83
CA LEU A 35 10.23 -6.87 -8.17
C LEU A 35 11.02 -7.50 -7.02
N TRP A 36 11.36 -6.70 -5.99
CA TRP A 36 12.04 -7.11 -4.76
C TRP A 36 11.07 -7.21 -3.59
N GLU A 37 11.52 -7.85 -2.51
CA GLU A 37 10.73 -7.98 -1.29
C GLU A 37 10.64 -6.65 -0.54
N GLU A 38 9.52 -5.99 -0.64
CA GLU A 38 9.23 -4.75 0.08
C GLU A 38 9.01 -5.05 1.57
N THR A 39 9.68 -4.33 2.43
CA THR A 39 9.54 -4.54 3.88
C THR A 39 8.19 -4.11 4.40
N PHE A 40 7.60 -3.02 3.85
CA PHE A 40 6.31 -2.50 4.29
C PHE A 40 5.45 -1.92 3.13
N GLY A 41 6.02 -1.05 2.29
CA GLY A 41 5.29 -0.43 1.18
C GLY A 41 4.70 0.93 1.50
N MET A 42 5.52 1.88 1.97
CA MET A 42 5.09 3.25 2.29
C MET A 42 4.32 3.93 1.15
N VAL A 43 4.65 3.61 -0.10
CA VAL A 43 3.95 4.15 -1.29
C VAL A 43 2.45 3.86 -1.27
N VAL A 44 2.02 2.74 -0.68
CA VAL A 44 0.60 2.38 -0.52
C VAL A 44 -0.08 3.35 0.46
N LEU A 45 0.52 3.56 1.63
CA LEU A 45 -0.03 4.46 2.64
C LEU A 45 -0.08 5.91 2.14
N GLU A 46 0.99 6.34 1.45
CA GLU A 46 1.06 7.66 0.83
C GLU A 46 -0.01 7.86 -0.25
N SER A 47 -0.35 6.84 -1.01
CA SER A 47 -1.43 6.89 -2.00
C SER A 47 -2.79 6.96 -1.32
N TRP A 48 -3.04 6.14 -0.29
CA TRP A 48 -4.29 6.18 0.48
C TRP A 48 -4.49 7.52 1.21
N LEU A 49 -3.41 8.19 1.65
CA LEU A 49 -3.51 9.52 2.25
C LEU A 49 -4.25 10.51 1.34
N HIS A 50 -4.09 10.33 0.04
CA HIS A 50 -4.75 11.15 -0.99
C HIS A 50 -6.02 10.51 -1.58
N GLY A 51 -6.51 9.42 -1.01
CA GLY A 51 -7.72 8.73 -1.47
C GLY A 51 -7.51 7.95 -2.79
N THR A 52 -6.27 7.59 -3.11
CA THR A 52 -5.91 6.91 -4.36
C THR A 52 -5.76 5.41 -4.11
N PRO A 53 -6.56 4.53 -4.74
CA PRO A 53 -6.37 3.08 -4.69
C PRO A 53 -5.08 2.67 -5.39
N VAL A 54 -4.54 1.51 -5.00
CA VAL A 54 -3.20 1.07 -5.45
C VAL A 54 -3.25 -0.33 -6.05
N ILE A 55 -2.57 -0.52 -7.17
CA ILE A 55 -2.21 -1.85 -7.67
C ILE A 55 -0.81 -2.19 -7.15
N VAL A 56 -0.66 -3.38 -6.55
CA VAL A 56 0.62 -3.87 -6.07
C VAL A 56 0.98 -5.21 -6.72
N THR A 57 2.28 -5.49 -6.82
CA THR A 57 2.78 -6.84 -7.07
C THR A 57 2.84 -7.63 -5.76
N PRO A 58 2.71 -8.98 -5.79
CA PRO A 58 2.77 -9.81 -4.59
C PRO A 58 4.22 -10.00 -4.11
N ARG A 59 4.82 -8.93 -3.55
CA ARG A 59 6.19 -8.91 -3.04
C ARG A 59 6.26 -8.36 -1.62
N GLY A 60 6.90 -9.13 -0.73
CA GLY A 60 7.10 -8.77 0.67
C GLY A 60 5.81 -8.41 1.39
N GLY A 61 5.79 -7.29 2.10
CA GLY A 61 4.66 -6.79 2.87
C GLY A 61 3.53 -6.14 2.04
N LEU A 62 3.72 -5.91 0.73
CA LEU A 62 2.71 -5.24 -0.09
C LEU A 62 1.33 -5.92 -0.08
N PRO A 63 1.23 -7.27 -0.23
CA PRO A 63 -0.06 -7.95 -0.20
C PRO A 63 -0.79 -7.84 1.13
N GLU A 64 -0.07 -7.66 2.24
CA GLU A 64 -0.65 -7.55 3.59
C GLU A 64 -1.46 -6.25 3.76
N LEU A 65 -1.11 -5.21 3.01
CA LEU A 65 -1.80 -3.93 3.03
C LEU A 65 -3.09 -3.96 2.21
N ILE A 66 -3.17 -4.78 1.17
CA ILE A 66 -4.24 -4.73 0.17
C ILE A 66 -5.31 -5.79 0.43
N SER A 67 -6.52 -5.33 0.68
CA SER A 67 -7.74 -6.13 0.52
C SER A 67 -8.19 -6.03 -0.94
N HIS A 68 -7.85 -7.05 -1.73
CA HIS A 68 -8.07 -7.07 -3.19
C HIS A 68 -9.53 -6.71 -3.56
N GLY A 69 -9.69 -5.75 -4.47
CA GLY A 69 -11.00 -5.25 -4.90
C GLY A 69 -11.71 -4.33 -3.89
N ARG A 70 -11.08 -3.98 -2.74
CA ARG A 70 -11.68 -3.14 -1.71
C ARG A 70 -10.91 -1.84 -1.46
N ASN A 71 -9.59 -1.88 -1.38
CA ASN A 71 -8.73 -0.70 -1.22
C ASN A 71 -7.59 -0.65 -2.25
N GLY A 72 -7.58 -1.58 -3.19
CA GLY A 72 -6.59 -1.74 -4.23
C GLY A 72 -6.67 -3.12 -4.87
N TRP A 73 -5.70 -3.46 -5.70
CA TRP A 73 -5.59 -4.76 -6.37
C TRP A 73 -4.20 -5.35 -6.18
N ILE A 74 -4.15 -6.68 -6.15
CA ILE A 74 -2.88 -7.44 -6.10
C ILE A 74 -2.76 -8.14 -7.45
N ALA A 75 -1.68 -7.91 -8.18
CA ALA A 75 -1.36 -8.66 -9.38
C ALA A 75 -1.10 -10.14 -9.03
N ARG A 76 -1.46 -11.05 -9.91
CA ARG A 76 -1.31 -12.49 -9.68
C ARG A 76 0.15 -12.90 -9.42
N GLU A 77 1.07 -12.25 -10.09
CA GLU A 77 2.52 -12.48 -9.99
C GLU A 77 3.28 -11.18 -10.33
N PRO A 78 4.57 -11.06 -9.97
CA PRO A 78 5.36 -9.87 -10.26
C PRO A 78 5.91 -9.90 -11.70
N SER A 79 4.99 -9.89 -12.68
CA SER A 79 5.32 -9.87 -14.11
C SER A 79 4.59 -8.72 -14.82
N ALA A 80 5.14 -8.29 -15.94
CA ALA A 80 4.55 -7.23 -16.75
C ALA A 80 3.15 -7.63 -17.28
N ASP A 81 2.98 -8.90 -17.64
CA ASP A 81 1.71 -9.41 -18.16
C ASP A 81 0.62 -9.43 -17.08
N ALA A 82 0.92 -9.94 -15.88
CA ALA A 82 0.00 -9.94 -14.75
C ALA A 82 -0.36 -8.51 -14.30
N LEU A 83 0.63 -7.60 -14.32
CA LEU A 83 0.39 -6.20 -14.00
C LEU A 83 -0.52 -5.53 -15.03
N ALA A 84 -0.30 -5.79 -16.34
CA ALA A 84 -1.12 -5.26 -17.41
C ALA A 84 -2.56 -5.80 -17.36
N GLU A 85 -2.75 -7.08 -16.99
CA GLU A 85 -4.07 -7.68 -16.78
C GLU A 85 -4.79 -7.01 -15.60
N THR A 86 -4.11 -6.86 -14.46
CA THR A 86 -4.67 -6.21 -13.27
C THR A 86 -5.00 -4.74 -13.53
N LEU A 87 -4.14 -4.02 -14.26
CA LEU A 87 -4.39 -2.64 -14.63
C LEU A 87 -5.63 -2.51 -15.53
N ARG A 88 -5.84 -3.44 -16.47
CA ARG A 88 -7.03 -3.47 -17.31
C ARG A 88 -8.30 -3.65 -16.48
N THR A 89 -8.30 -4.63 -15.57
CA THR A 89 -9.42 -4.86 -14.63
C THR A 89 -9.69 -3.61 -13.80
N ALA A 90 -8.65 -2.97 -13.25
CA ALA A 90 -8.80 -1.76 -12.46
C ALA A 90 -9.41 -0.62 -13.28
N LEU A 91 -9.02 -0.45 -14.55
CA LEU A 91 -9.59 0.56 -15.44
C LEU A 91 -11.06 0.29 -15.80
N GLU A 92 -11.45 -0.98 -15.93
CA GLU A 92 -12.85 -1.37 -16.13
C GLU A 92 -13.73 -1.08 -14.90
N GLU A 93 -13.12 -0.97 -13.72
CA GLU A 93 -13.77 -0.67 -12.44
C GLU A 93 -13.53 0.79 -11.98
N GLU A 94 -13.24 1.73 -12.86
CA GLU A 94 -12.87 3.12 -12.53
C GLU A 94 -13.91 3.82 -11.63
N GLU A 95 -15.17 3.52 -11.81
CA GLU A 95 -16.27 4.04 -10.98
C GLU A 95 -16.15 3.69 -9.50
N ARG A 96 -15.40 2.64 -9.14
CA ARG A 96 -15.16 2.19 -7.76
C ARG A 96 -13.97 2.86 -7.08
N TRP A 97 -13.11 3.53 -7.83
CA TRP A 97 -11.87 4.11 -7.30
C TRP A 97 -12.09 5.06 -6.11
N PRO A 98 -13.09 5.97 -6.14
CA PRO A 98 -13.34 6.85 -5.00
C PRO A 98 -13.71 6.08 -3.72
N SER A 99 -14.52 5.05 -3.83
CA SER A 99 -14.90 4.21 -2.68
C SER A 99 -13.73 3.38 -2.16
N MET A 100 -12.88 2.87 -3.06
CA MET A 100 -11.69 2.11 -2.71
C MET A 100 -10.64 3.00 -2.04
N GLY A 101 -10.44 4.20 -2.55
CA GLY A 101 -9.57 5.20 -1.93
C GLY A 101 -10.05 5.58 -0.51
N ALA A 102 -11.35 5.77 -0.33
CA ALA A 102 -11.95 6.04 0.98
C ALA A 102 -11.73 4.87 1.98
N HIS A 103 -11.82 3.63 1.54
CA HIS A 103 -11.47 2.46 2.38
C HIS A 103 -9.99 2.46 2.76
N GLY A 104 -9.09 2.82 1.84
CA GLY A 104 -7.66 2.98 2.12
C GLY A 104 -7.41 4.06 3.18
N GLN A 105 -8.05 5.23 3.06
CA GLN A 105 -7.98 6.31 4.05
C GLN A 105 -8.50 5.88 5.43
N GLN A 106 -9.60 5.15 5.47
CA GLN A 106 -10.13 4.61 6.72
C GLN A 106 -9.14 3.66 7.39
N LEU A 107 -8.54 2.75 6.64
CA LEU A 107 -7.54 1.82 7.14
C LEU A 107 -6.28 2.55 7.62
N LEU A 108 -5.84 3.56 6.87
CA LEU A 108 -4.71 4.41 7.25
C LEU A 108 -4.95 5.08 8.62
N SER A 109 -6.12 5.66 8.83
CA SER A 109 -6.45 6.36 10.08
C SER A 109 -6.65 5.42 11.26
N SER A 110 -7.26 4.25 11.05
CA SER A 110 -7.59 3.31 12.13
C SER A 110 -6.44 2.40 12.54
N THR A 111 -5.57 2.02 11.60
CA THR A 111 -4.57 0.97 11.81
C THR A 111 -3.14 1.47 11.69
N TYR A 112 -2.88 2.36 10.72
CA TYR A 112 -1.53 2.83 10.39
C TYR A 112 -1.23 4.25 10.86
N SER A 113 -2.09 4.83 11.72
CA SER A 113 -1.83 6.14 12.33
C SER A 113 -0.80 6.04 13.47
N PRO A 114 -0.08 7.14 13.78
CA PRO A 114 0.80 7.19 14.92
C PRO A 114 0.10 6.82 16.25
N ALA A 115 -1.17 7.21 16.42
CA ALA A 115 -1.97 6.89 17.59
C ALA A 115 -2.24 5.38 17.71
N ALA A 116 -2.63 4.72 16.60
CA ALA A 116 -2.85 3.28 16.57
C ALA A 116 -1.54 2.51 16.84
N TRP A 117 -0.42 2.97 16.29
CA TRP A 117 0.89 2.39 16.54
C TRP A 117 1.29 2.50 18.02
N LEU A 118 1.14 3.68 18.63
CA LEU A 118 1.43 3.90 20.05
C LEU A 118 0.58 3.02 20.95
N GLN A 119 -0.70 2.87 20.63
CA GLN A 119 -1.61 1.99 21.37
C GLN A 119 -1.16 0.52 21.28
N SER A 120 -0.88 0.04 20.08
CA SER A 120 -0.43 -1.36 19.86
C SER A 120 0.89 -1.63 20.57
N MET A 121 1.84 -0.70 20.49
CA MET A 121 3.13 -0.80 21.19
C MET A 121 2.95 -0.78 22.71
N GLY A 122 2.08 0.09 23.22
CA GLY A 122 1.75 0.14 24.64
C GLY A 122 1.19 -1.19 25.16
N SER A 123 0.23 -1.77 24.44
CA SER A 123 -0.36 -3.08 24.78
C SER A 123 0.70 -4.18 24.78
N LEU A 124 1.56 -4.23 23.77
CA LEU A 124 2.65 -5.21 23.69
C LEU A 124 3.63 -5.07 24.88
N LEU A 125 3.99 -3.85 25.25
CA LEU A 125 4.87 -3.60 26.40
C LEU A 125 4.22 -4.02 27.73
N GLU A 126 2.92 -3.83 27.89
CA GLU A 126 2.16 -4.29 29.04
C GLU A 126 2.14 -5.82 29.12
N GLU A 127 1.86 -6.51 28.02
CA GLU A 127 1.91 -7.97 27.95
C GLU A 127 3.29 -8.51 28.33
N LEU A 128 4.36 -7.91 27.82
CA LEU A 128 5.74 -8.29 28.15
C LEU A 128 6.08 -8.05 29.64
N ARG A 129 5.52 -7.00 30.25
CA ARG A 129 5.67 -6.71 31.68
C ARG A 129 5.01 -7.78 32.54
N LEU A 130 3.78 -8.19 32.19
CA LEU A 130 3.04 -9.26 32.86
C LEU A 130 3.78 -10.59 32.72
N PHE A 131 4.38 -10.86 31.54
CA PHE A 131 5.18 -12.07 31.31
C PHE A 131 6.43 -12.13 32.21
N ARG A 132 7.11 -11.01 32.43
CA ARG A 132 8.26 -10.92 33.34
C ARG A 132 7.92 -11.08 34.83
N GLN A 133 6.67 -10.83 35.21
CA GLN A 133 6.17 -10.98 36.58
C GLN A 133 5.59 -12.37 36.87
N SER A 134 5.43 -13.22 35.84
CA SER A 134 5.00 -14.61 36.03
C SER A 134 6.16 -15.42 36.59
N PRO A 135 6.01 -16.10 37.78
CA PRO A 135 7.10 -16.72 38.52
C PRO A 135 7.62 -18.05 37.94
N ASN A 136 7.23 -18.43 36.73
CA ASN A 136 7.50 -19.75 36.15
C ASN A 136 8.44 -19.78 34.94
N ILE A 137 9.28 -18.76 34.73
CA ILE A 137 10.35 -18.85 33.74
C ILE A 137 11.69 -18.84 34.44
N THR A 138 12.01 -19.97 35.08
CA THR A 138 13.39 -20.33 35.36
C THR A 138 13.96 -20.96 34.09
N ALA A 139 14.97 -20.28 33.52
CA ALA A 139 15.75 -20.80 32.41
C ALA A 139 16.37 -22.17 32.88
N SER A 140 16.09 -23.22 32.14
CA SER A 140 16.81 -24.50 32.18
C SER A 140 17.93 -24.45 31.16
#